data_a566db28a0c650c16fdb51e747882cd6
#
_entry.id   a566db28a0c650c16fdb51e747882cd6
#
_cell.length_a   1.000
_cell.length_b   1.000
_cell.length_c   1.000
_cell.angle_alpha   90.00
_cell.angle_beta   90.00
_cell.angle_gamma   90.00
#
_symmetry.space_group_name_H-M   'P 1'
#
loop_
_entity.id
_entity.type
_entity.pdbx_description
1 polymer ?
#
loop_
_entity_poly.entity_id
_entity_poly.type
_entity_poly.pdbx_seq_one_letter_code
_entity_poly.pdbx_strand_id
1 'polypeptide(L)'
;MKRILLIAGLFLVLSAGAFAQTAAEWNKQGVEHSKKFEYKQAYECFTKAIELNADFAEAYYNRATVWFELPANTFPKGDGCADLKKAKSLGFKVKDEVLKNYGCL
;
A
#
# COMPACT_ATOMS: atom_id res chain seq x y z
N MET A 1 15.56 9.41 -40.59
CA MET A 1 16.20 8.82 -39.41
C MET A 1 15.80 9.48 -38.11
N LYS A 2 15.84 10.80 -38.00
CA LYS A 2 15.43 11.52 -36.79
C LYS A 2 13.97 11.25 -36.38
N ARG A 3 13.07 11.09 -37.36
CA ARG A 3 11.65 10.83 -37.13
C ARG A 3 11.40 9.47 -36.45
N ILE A 4 12.19 8.46 -36.83
CA ILE A 4 12.08 7.11 -36.26
C ILE A 4 12.48 7.12 -34.78
N LEU A 5 13.54 7.85 -34.43
CA LEU A 5 14.00 7.97 -33.04
C LEU A 5 12.98 8.70 -32.19
N LEU A 6 12.33 9.74 -32.69
CA LEU A 6 11.29 10.46 -31.97
C LEU A 6 10.06 9.59 -31.73
N ILE A 7 9.65 8.80 -32.70
CA ILE A 7 8.51 7.86 -32.57
C ILE A 7 8.84 6.79 -31.56
N ALA A 8 10.04 6.25 -31.56
CA ALA A 8 10.47 5.24 -30.61
C ALA A 8 10.48 5.80 -29.17
N GLY A 9 11.00 7.02 -29.00
CA GLY A 9 11.00 7.67 -27.69
C GLY A 9 9.59 7.94 -27.18
N LEU A 10 8.72 8.42 -28.04
CA LEU A 10 7.32 8.67 -27.69
C LEU A 10 6.59 7.38 -27.31
N PHE A 11 6.83 6.32 -28.05
CA PHE A 11 6.25 5.00 -27.77
C PHE A 11 6.69 4.48 -26.39
N LEU A 12 7.96 4.60 -26.03
CA LEU A 12 8.47 4.18 -24.73
C LEU A 12 7.81 4.96 -23.58
N VAL A 13 7.65 6.26 -23.74
CA VAL A 13 6.98 7.09 -22.73
C VAL A 13 5.53 6.67 -22.55
N LEU A 14 4.82 6.46 -23.63
CA LEU A 14 3.43 6.01 -23.60
C LEU A 14 3.31 4.62 -22.96
N SER A 15 4.21 3.69 -23.28
CA SER A 15 4.21 2.36 -22.68
C SER A 15 4.42 2.42 -21.17
N ALA A 16 5.38 3.20 -20.71
CA ALA A 16 5.64 3.37 -19.30
C ALA A 16 4.43 3.98 -18.58
N GLY A 17 3.81 4.99 -19.13
CA GLY A 17 2.62 5.62 -18.56
C GLY A 17 1.40 4.71 -18.56
N ALA A 18 1.25 3.87 -19.60
CA ALA A 18 0.11 2.97 -19.73
C ALA A 18 0.10 1.85 -18.67
N PHE A 19 1.27 1.45 -18.15
CA PHE A 19 1.40 0.36 -17.18
C PHE A 19 1.67 0.84 -15.77
N ALA A 20 1.84 2.15 -15.55
CA ALA A 20 2.06 2.68 -14.22
C ALA A 20 0.76 2.68 -13.41
N GLN A 21 0.78 2.05 -12.26
CA GLN A 21 -0.36 2.08 -11.33
C GLN A 21 -0.21 3.22 -10.33
N THR A 22 -1.33 3.84 -9.96
CA THR A 22 -1.37 4.88 -8.93
C THR A 22 -1.38 4.27 -7.54
N ALA A 23 -1.08 5.07 -6.52
CA ALA A 23 -1.20 4.65 -5.13
C ALA A 23 -2.62 4.16 -4.81
N ALA A 24 -3.64 4.87 -5.31
CA ALA A 24 -5.04 4.49 -5.10
C ALA A 24 -5.36 3.12 -5.72
N GLU A 25 -4.85 2.83 -6.90
CA GLU A 25 -5.04 1.54 -7.56
C GLU A 25 -4.36 0.41 -6.81
N TRP A 26 -3.13 0.61 -6.31
CA TRP A 26 -2.45 -0.36 -5.47
C TRP A 26 -3.21 -0.62 -4.17
N ASN A 27 -3.71 0.43 -3.52
CA ASN A 27 -4.52 0.29 -2.32
C ASN A 27 -5.80 -0.52 -2.59
N LYS A 28 -6.48 -0.23 -3.69
CA LYS A 28 -7.68 -0.97 -4.12
C LYS A 28 -7.39 -2.45 -4.34
N GLN A 29 -6.29 -2.78 -5.03
CA GLN A 29 -5.88 -4.16 -5.23
C GLN A 29 -5.58 -4.86 -3.90
N GLY A 30 -4.93 -4.15 -2.97
CA GLY A 30 -4.69 -4.67 -1.63
C GLY A 30 -5.97 -5.03 -0.90
N VAL A 31 -6.98 -4.18 -0.99
CA VAL A 31 -8.31 -4.45 -0.41
C VAL A 31 -8.95 -5.69 -1.03
N GLU A 32 -8.86 -5.83 -2.36
CA GLU A 32 -9.38 -7.02 -3.05
C GLU A 32 -8.69 -8.31 -2.59
N HIS A 33 -7.36 -8.29 -2.44
CA HIS A 33 -6.62 -9.43 -1.90
C HIS A 33 -7.02 -9.73 -0.46
N SER A 34 -7.20 -8.71 0.36
CA SER A 34 -7.64 -8.88 1.77
C SER A 34 -8.98 -9.59 1.87
N LYS A 35 -9.93 -9.25 1.00
CA LYS A 35 -11.24 -9.90 0.94
C LYS A 35 -11.16 -11.38 0.61
N LYS A 36 -10.11 -11.79 -0.06
CA LYS A 36 -9.84 -13.19 -0.42
C LYS A 36 -8.93 -13.89 0.59
N PHE A 37 -8.62 -13.25 1.71
CA PHE A 37 -7.67 -13.74 2.71
C PHE A 37 -6.25 -13.94 2.18
N GLU A 38 -5.91 -13.26 1.08
CA GLU A 38 -4.58 -13.25 0.50
C GLU A 38 -3.76 -12.12 1.14
N TYR A 39 -3.45 -12.28 2.41
CA TYR A 39 -2.89 -11.20 3.23
C TYR A 39 -1.47 -10.81 2.84
N LYS A 40 -0.66 -11.75 2.37
CA LYS A 40 0.69 -11.45 1.90
C LYS A 40 0.66 -10.55 0.68
N GLN A 41 -0.17 -10.88 -0.30
CA GLN A 41 -0.36 -10.08 -1.50
C GLN A 41 -0.94 -8.70 -1.17
N ALA A 42 -1.90 -8.67 -0.24
CA ALA A 42 -2.49 -7.41 0.23
C ALA A 42 -1.42 -6.52 0.87
N TYR A 43 -0.58 -7.07 1.73
CA TYR A 43 0.51 -6.33 2.37
C TYR A 43 1.44 -5.69 1.32
N GLU A 44 1.83 -6.47 0.31
CA GLU A 44 2.69 -5.98 -0.77
C GLU A 44 2.03 -4.85 -1.55
N CYS A 45 0.74 -4.96 -1.84
CA CYS A 45 -0.02 -3.91 -2.53
C CYS A 45 -0.08 -2.62 -1.71
N PHE A 46 -0.37 -2.72 -0.41
CA PHE A 46 -0.41 -1.54 0.45
C PHE A 46 0.97 -0.90 0.60
N THR A 47 2.02 -1.70 0.63
CA THR A 47 3.39 -1.19 0.66
C THR A 47 3.71 -0.41 -0.62
N LYS A 48 3.30 -0.91 -1.79
CA LYS A 48 3.45 -0.19 -3.05
C LYS A 48 2.67 1.13 -3.05
N ALA A 49 1.47 1.13 -2.52
CA ALA A 49 0.67 2.35 -2.39
C ALA A 49 1.39 3.40 -1.54
N ILE A 50 1.98 3.00 -0.42
CA ILE A 50 2.73 3.88 0.48
C ILE A 50 4.02 4.38 -0.17
N GLU A 51 4.73 3.55 -0.91
CA GLU A 51 5.92 3.95 -1.67
C GLU A 51 5.60 5.05 -2.67
N LEU A 52 4.42 4.99 -3.31
CA LEU A 52 3.98 5.99 -4.27
C LEU A 52 3.37 7.24 -3.61
N ASN A 53 2.80 7.10 -2.42
CA ASN A 53 2.24 8.21 -1.67
C ASN A 53 2.45 7.97 -0.16
N ALA A 54 3.51 8.55 0.38
CA ALA A 54 3.89 8.38 1.79
C ALA A 54 2.90 9.00 2.78
N ASP A 55 1.95 9.80 2.32
CA ASP A 55 0.90 10.42 3.14
C ASP A 55 -0.46 9.74 2.97
N PHE A 56 -0.49 8.56 2.38
CA PHE A 56 -1.73 7.82 2.13
C PHE A 56 -2.20 7.11 3.41
N ALA A 57 -2.91 7.84 4.25
CA ALA A 57 -3.34 7.38 5.57
C ALA A 57 -4.10 6.05 5.54
N GLU A 58 -5.05 5.89 4.63
CA GLU A 58 -5.84 4.66 4.50
C GLU A 58 -4.96 3.44 4.20
N ALA A 59 -3.93 3.60 3.37
CA ALA A 59 -3.02 2.51 3.03
C ALA A 59 -2.22 2.03 4.25
N TYR A 60 -1.81 2.94 5.12
CA TYR A 60 -1.18 2.56 6.39
C TYR A 60 -2.13 1.77 7.28
N TYR A 61 -3.37 2.22 7.40
CA TYR A 61 -4.39 1.52 8.18
C TYR A 61 -4.63 0.12 7.62
N ASN A 62 -4.81 0.00 6.32
CA ASN A 62 -5.05 -1.27 5.65
C ASN A 62 -3.85 -2.22 5.79
N ARG A 63 -2.63 -1.69 5.67
CA ARG A 63 -1.42 -2.50 5.85
C ARG A 63 -1.32 -3.04 7.27
N ALA A 64 -1.64 -2.22 8.25
CA ALA A 64 -1.66 -2.65 9.64
C ALA A 64 -2.65 -3.79 9.87
N THR A 65 -3.86 -3.69 9.34
CA THR A 65 -4.88 -4.72 9.53
C THR A 65 -4.43 -6.07 8.97
N VAL A 66 -3.84 -6.09 7.78
CA VAL A 66 -3.34 -7.36 7.21
C VAL A 66 -2.08 -7.85 7.92
N TRP A 67 -1.25 -6.93 8.42
CA TRP A 67 -0.06 -7.30 9.20
C TRP A 67 -0.43 -8.14 10.42
N PHE A 68 -1.48 -7.76 11.14
CA PHE A 68 -1.95 -8.50 12.31
C PHE A 68 -2.55 -9.87 11.97
N GLU A 69 -2.97 -10.09 10.71
CA GLU A 69 -3.48 -11.38 10.25
C GLU A 69 -2.37 -12.32 9.75
N LEU A 70 -1.18 -11.80 9.49
CA LEU A 70 -0.06 -12.59 8.99
C LEU A 70 0.60 -13.38 10.13
N PRO A 71 1.08 -14.60 9.84
CA PRO A 71 1.87 -15.34 10.81
C PRO A 71 3.12 -14.57 11.22
N ALA A 72 3.52 -14.74 12.48
CA ALA A 72 4.77 -14.17 12.97
C ALA A 72 5.93 -14.58 12.04
N ASN A 73 6.81 -13.66 11.74
CA ASN A 73 7.97 -13.83 10.87
C ASN A 73 7.72 -13.84 9.37
N THR A 74 6.47 -13.60 8.90
CA THR A 74 6.21 -13.48 7.47
C THR A 74 6.88 -12.22 6.90
N PHE A 75 6.81 -11.10 7.61
CA PHE A 75 7.47 -9.85 7.27
C PHE A 75 8.20 -9.29 8.49
N PRO A 76 9.50 -9.53 8.62
CA PRO A 76 10.25 -9.11 9.82
C PRO A 76 10.38 -7.60 9.99
N LYS A 77 10.06 -6.81 8.98
CA LYS A 77 10.21 -5.34 9.00
C LYS A 77 8.90 -4.58 9.15
N GLY A 78 7.79 -5.26 9.35
CA GLY A 78 6.51 -4.60 9.53
C GLY A 78 6.20 -4.40 11.01
N ASP A 79 5.60 -3.26 11.34
CA ASP A 79 5.02 -3.00 12.65
C ASP A 79 3.62 -2.42 12.45
N GLY A 80 2.63 -3.27 12.73
CA GLY A 80 1.23 -2.87 12.60
C GLY A 80 0.87 -1.70 13.50
N CYS A 81 1.43 -1.63 14.71
CA CYS A 81 1.19 -0.51 15.62
C CYS A 81 1.74 0.81 15.06
N ALA A 82 2.93 0.78 14.47
CA ALA A 82 3.50 1.96 13.83
C ALA A 82 2.62 2.45 12.68
N ASP A 83 2.12 1.54 11.85
CA ASP A 83 1.22 1.87 10.75
C ASP A 83 -0.10 2.46 11.23
N LEU A 84 -0.71 1.90 12.29
CA LEU A 84 -1.94 2.45 12.87
C LEU A 84 -1.72 3.88 13.41
N LYS A 85 -0.62 4.09 14.10
CA LYS A 85 -0.26 5.43 14.63
C LYS A 85 0.02 6.42 13.50
N LYS A 86 0.69 5.96 12.43
CA LYS A 86 0.95 6.79 11.26
C LYS A 86 -0.35 7.18 10.56
N ALA A 87 -1.26 6.24 10.35
CA ALA A 87 -2.57 6.51 9.78
C ALA A 87 -3.32 7.57 10.59
N LYS A 88 -3.33 7.42 11.91
CA LYS A 88 -3.96 8.39 12.81
C LYS A 88 -3.32 9.78 12.71
N SER A 89 -2.00 9.85 12.68
CA SER A 89 -1.27 11.11 12.55
C SER A 89 -1.55 11.83 11.22
N LEU A 90 -1.86 11.08 10.18
CA LEU A 90 -2.22 11.60 8.85
C LEU A 90 -3.71 11.94 8.71
N GLY A 91 -4.48 11.80 9.79
CA GLY A 91 -5.88 12.20 9.83
C GLY A 91 -6.88 11.07 9.57
N PHE A 92 -6.43 9.83 9.42
CA PHE A 92 -7.36 8.70 9.32
C PHE A 92 -7.98 8.42 10.69
N LYS A 93 -9.27 8.14 10.70
CA LYS A 93 -10.01 7.93 11.95
C LYS A 93 -9.69 6.55 12.52
N VAL A 94 -8.71 6.48 13.41
CA VAL A 94 -8.34 5.27 14.14
C VAL A 94 -8.82 5.43 15.58
N LYS A 95 -9.77 4.60 16.00
CA LYS A 95 -10.29 4.65 17.36
C LYS A 95 -9.26 4.08 18.35
N ASP A 96 -9.18 4.66 19.54
CA ASP A 96 -8.29 4.17 20.60
C ASP A 96 -8.55 2.71 20.94
N GLU A 97 -9.81 2.29 20.85
CA GLU A 97 -10.20 0.89 21.04
C GLU A 97 -9.48 -0.05 20.06
N VAL A 98 -9.31 0.35 18.82
CA VAL A 98 -8.58 -0.44 17.82
C VAL A 98 -7.13 -0.59 18.23
N LEU A 99 -6.48 0.50 18.61
CA LEU A 99 -5.10 0.50 19.09
C LEU A 99 -4.94 -0.41 20.33
N LYS A 100 -5.89 -0.34 21.23
CA LYS A 100 -5.92 -1.15 22.45
C LYS A 100 -6.08 -2.64 22.15
N ASN A 101 -7.01 -2.98 21.25
CA ASN A 101 -7.29 -4.37 20.88
C ASN A 101 -6.08 -5.06 20.24
N TYR A 102 -5.25 -4.30 19.53
CA TYR A 102 -4.02 -4.82 18.93
C TYR A 102 -2.78 -4.65 19.84
N GLY A 103 -2.97 -4.19 21.07
CA GLY A 103 -1.85 -4.02 21.99
C GLY A 103 -0.92 -2.88 21.64
N CYS A 104 -1.42 -1.85 20.96
CA CYS A 104 -0.63 -0.69 20.53
C CYS A 104 -0.66 0.50 21.51
N LEU A 105 -1.43 0.39 22.59
CA LEU A 105 -1.50 1.36 23.66
C LEU A 105 -0.90 0.79 24.93
#